data_b60facfefdebe070a99a24f0b6dfb194
#
_entry.id   b60facfefdebe070a99a24f0b6dfb194
#
_cell.length_a   1.000
_cell.length_b   1.000
_cell.length_c   1.000
_cell.angle_alpha   90.00
_cell.angle_beta   90.00
_cell.angle_gamma   90.00
#
_symmetry.space_group_name_H-M   'P 1'
#
loop_
_entity.id
_entity.type
_entity.pdbx_description
1 polymer ?
#
loop_
_entity_poly.entity_id
_entity_poly.type
_entity_poly.pdbx_seq_one_letter_code
_entity_poly.pdbx_strand_id
1 'polypeptide(L)'
;LLMQLRKCCNHPYLFAGTEVPEDGVPLEELIGASGKLAVLDRILTRLKDQGHRVVLFSQFTSMLDILSDYLSLKGYQYARLDGSTNRVQRSIDIAAFNRPNSPMFAFLLSTRAGGLGVNLQTADTCILYDSDWNPQVDTQAMARVHRIGQKKPVHVYRLVTAGTVEERMQQR
;
A
#
# COMPACT_ATOMS: atom_id res chain seq x y z
N LEU A 1 -9.76 9.64 -19.37
CA LEU A 1 -10.53 10.37 -18.34
C LEU A 1 -10.61 9.57 -17.02
N LEU A 2 -11.12 8.33 -17.03
CA LEU A 2 -11.29 7.52 -15.82
C LEU A 2 -10.00 7.33 -15.02
N MET A 3 -8.89 7.03 -15.70
CA MET A 3 -7.57 6.88 -15.06
C MET A 3 -7.12 8.17 -14.36
N GLN A 4 -7.39 9.33 -14.97
CA GLN A 4 -7.06 10.63 -14.38
C GLN A 4 -7.91 10.89 -13.12
N LEU A 5 -9.20 10.56 -13.16
CA LEU A 5 -10.08 10.69 -11.98
C LEU A 5 -9.61 9.80 -10.82
N ARG A 6 -9.15 8.58 -11.11
CA ARG A 6 -8.58 7.68 -10.10
C ARG A 6 -7.28 8.22 -9.50
N LYS A 7 -6.43 8.84 -10.31
CA LYS A 7 -5.22 9.52 -9.81
C LYS A 7 -5.56 10.70 -8.91
N CYS A 8 -6.58 11.50 -9.27
CA CYS A 8 -7.06 12.58 -8.41
C CYS A 8 -7.47 12.08 -7.01
N CYS A 9 -8.10 10.91 -6.93
CA CYS A 9 -8.48 10.32 -5.65
C CYS A 9 -7.28 9.89 -4.82
N ASN A 10 -6.15 9.58 -5.44
CA ASN A 10 -4.98 9.04 -4.76
C ASN A 10 -4.03 10.10 -4.24
N HIS A 11 -3.49 10.93 -5.12
CA HIS A 11 -2.54 11.97 -4.73
C HIS A 11 -2.28 12.94 -5.89
N PRO A 12 -2.19 14.26 -5.65
CA PRO A 12 -1.96 15.25 -6.71
C PRO A 12 -0.58 15.10 -7.39
N TYR A 13 0.43 14.58 -6.70
CA TYR A 13 1.78 14.38 -7.27
C TYR A 13 1.86 13.25 -8.30
N LEU A 14 0.76 12.57 -8.58
CA LEU A 14 0.65 11.62 -9.69
C LEU A 14 0.53 12.30 -11.06
N PHE A 15 0.32 13.62 -11.08
CA PHE A 15 0.19 14.39 -12.31
C PHE A 15 1.52 15.02 -12.72
N ALA A 16 1.80 14.99 -14.03
CA ALA A 16 2.94 15.68 -14.61
C ALA A 16 2.78 17.21 -14.41
N GLY A 17 3.87 17.89 -14.12
CA GLY A 17 3.89 19.34 -13.90
C GLY A 17 3.60 19.79 -12.47
N THR A 18 3.39 18.84 -11.55
CA THR A 18 3.43 19.17 -10.12
C THR A 18 4.88 19.44 -9.74
N GLU A 19 5.17 20.64 -9.28
CA GLU A 19 6.52 21.00 -8.83
C GLU A 19 6.82 20.22 -7.54
N VAL A 20 7.83 19.36 -7.60
CA VAL A 20 8.40 18.74 -6.41
C VAL A 20 9.71 19.45 -6.11
N PRO A 21 9.90 20.00 -4.89
CA PRO A 21 11.15 20.65 -4.52
C PRO A 21 12.37 19.73 -4.73
N GLU A 22 13.51 20.29 -5.14
CA GLU A 22 14.76 19.53 -5.33
C GLU A 22 15.18 18.77 -4.06
N ASP A 23 14.91 19.35 -2.90
CA ASP A 23 15.21 18.77 -1.58
C ASP A 23 14.17 17.73 -1.13
N GLY A 24 13.20 17.40 -1.98
CA GLY A 24 12.08 16.52 -1.63
C GLY A 24 10.93 17.25 -0.95
N VAL A 25 9.79 16.55 -0.80
CA VAL A 25 8.58 17.10 -0.19
C VAL A 25 8.62 16.84 1.32
N PRO A 26 8.41 17.85 2.18
CA PRO A 26 8.26 17.61 3.61
C PRO A 26 7.10 16.66 3.93
N LEU A 27 7.24 15.86 4.97
CA LEU A 27 6.24 14.87 5.37
C LEU A 27 4.83 15.47 5.55
N GLU A 28 4.74 16.60 6.24
CA GLU A 28 3.45 17.27 6.51
C GLU A 28 2.78 17.75 5.23
N GLU A 29 3.53 18.27 4.29
CA GLU A 29 3.04 18.68 2.99
C GLU A 29 2.59 17.49 2.15
N LEU A 30 3.36 16.41 2.14
CA LEU A 30 3.01 15.19 1.42
C LEU A 30 1.69 14.60 1.92
N ILE A 31 1.51 14.53 3.24
CA ILE A 31 0.28 14.04 3.87
C ILE A 31 -0.88 15.00 3.63
N GLY A 32 -0.66 16.29 3.80
CA GLY A 32 -1.70 17.32 3.67
C GLY A 32 -2.25 17.49 2.25
N ALA A 33 -1.49 17.08 1.23
CA ALA A 33 -1.90 17.20 -0.17
C ALA A 33 -2.97 16.17 -0.59
N SER A 34 -3.20 15.10 0.20
CA SER A 34 -4.16 14.04 -0.13
C SER A 34 -4.98 13.64 1.09
N GLY A 35 -6.30 13.72 0.98
CA GLY A 35 -7.20 13.24 2.03
C GLY A 35 -7.04 11.75 2.30
N LYS A 36 -6.82 10.97 1.25
CA LYS A 36 -6.60 9.52 1.37
C LYS A 36 -5.29 9.21 2.11
N LEU A 37 -4.20 9.92 1.80
CA LEU A 37 -2.93 9.75 2.50
C LEU A 37 -3.01 10.23 3.96
N ALA A 38 -3.75 11.28 4.25
CA ALA A 38 -3.97 11.74 5.61
C ALA A 38 -4.71 10.69 6.48
N VAL A 39 -5.70 10.02 5.91
CA VAL A 39 -6.40 8.91 6.57
C VAL A 39 -5.46 7.72 6.77
N LEU A 40 -4.69 7.37 5.74
CA LEU A 40 -3.69 6.30 5.83
C LEU A 40 -2.68 6.57 6.94
N ASP A 41 -2.19 7.80 7.06
CA ASP A 41 -1.23 8.19 8.11
C ASP A 41 -1.79 7.94 9.50
N ARG A 42 -3.03 8.29 9.76
CA ARG A 42 -3.69 8.02 11.04
C ARG A 42 -3.82 6.53 11.32
N ILE A 43 -4.21 5.75 10.33
CA ILE A 43 -4.35 4.29 10.45
C ILE A 43 -2.98 3.67 10.75
N LEU A 44 -1.95 3.99 9.96
CA LEU A 44 -0.63 3.39 10.11
C LEU A 44 0.05 3.80 11.43
N THR A 45 -0.10 5.04 11.87
CA THR A 45 0.43 5.48 13.16
C THR A 45 -0.15 4.64 14.30
N ARG A 46 -1.46 4.44 14.30
CA ARG A 46 -2.13 3.61 15.32
C ARG A 46 -1.70 2.15 15.23
N LEU A 47 -1.66 1.58 14.04
CA LEU A 47 -1.25 0.19 13.85
C LEU A 47 0.20 -0.04 14.30
N LYS A 48 1.09 0.90 14.03
CA LYS A 48 2.49 0.83 14.48
C LYS A 48 2.58 0.84 16.01
N ASP A 49 1.85 1.73 16.67
CA ASP A 49 1.83 1.84 18.12
C ASP A 49 1.26 0.59 18.80
N GLN A 50 0.33 -0.08 18.16
CA GLN A 50 -0.30 -1.32 18.64
C GLN A 50 0.46 -2.59 18.27
N GLY A 51 1.59 -2.49 17.59
CA GLY A 51 2.41 -3.64 17.21
C GLY A 51 1.90 -4.46 16.04
N HIS A 52 0.97 -3.92 15.23
CA HIS A 52 0.49 -4.57 14.01
C HIS A 52 1.49 -4.43 12.87
N ARG A 53 1.41 -5.34 11.90
CA ARG A 53 2.23 -5.34 10.69
C ARG A 53 1.34 -5.37 9.46
N VAL A 54 1.71 -4.62 8.44
CA VAL A 54 0.82 -4.21 7.36
C VAL A 54 1.34 -4.63 5.99
N VAL A 55 0.44 -5.10 5.14
CA VAL A 55 0.66 -5.19 3.70
C VAL A 55 -0.20 -4.14 3.03
N LEU A 56 0.42 -3.28 2.23
CA LEU A 56 -0.21 -2.12 1.60
C LEU A 56 -0.16 -2.26 0.08
N PHE A 57 -1.32 -2.24 -0.56
CA PHE A 57 -1.47 -2.42 -1.99
C PHE A 57 -1.86 -1.13 -2.70
N SER A 58 -1.30 -0.92 -3.88
CA SER A 58 -1.79 0.03 -4.88
C SER A 58 -1.64 -0.54 -6.28
N GLN A 59 -2.54 -0.17 -7.19
CA GLN A 59 -2.43 -0.52 -8.60
C GLN A 59 -1.43 0.34 -9.37
N PHE A 60 -1.15 1.54 -8.85
CA PHE A 60 -0.30 2.52 -9.52
C PHE A 60 1.13 2.43 -8.98
N THR A 61 2.08 2.10 -9.84
CA THR A 61 3.50 2.09 -9.47
C THR A 61 3.97 3.46 -8.98
N SER A 62 3.49 4.53 -9.62
CA SER A 62 3.76 5.91 -9.19
C SER A 62 3.18 6.22 -7.80
N MET A 63 2.05 5.62 -7.42
CA MET A 63 1.53 5.75 -6.05
C MET A 63 2.41 4.98 -5.05
N LEU A 64 2.96 3.84 -5.43
CA LEU A 64 3.93 3.12 -4.60
C LEU A 64 5.19 3.96 -4.35
N ASP A 65 5.63 4.77 -5.32
CA ASP A 65 6.74 5.72 -5.13
C ASP A 65 6.43 6.73 -4.03
N ILE A 66 5.24 7.32 -4.06
CA ILE A 66 4.79 8.27 -3.04
C ILE A 66 4.66 7.59 -1.67
N LEU A 67 4.12 6.38 -1.62
CA LEU A 67 4.00 5.62 -0.38
C LEU A 67 5.37 5.21 0.18
N SER A 68 6.34 4.90 -0.70
CA SER A 68 7.73 4.63 -0.30
C SER A 68 8.35 5.86 0.36
N ASP A 69 8.19 7.03 -0.24
CA ASP A 69 8.68 8.29 0.33
C ASP A 69 8.03 8.57 1.68
N TYR A 70 6.72 8.39 1.77
CA TYR A 70 5.97 8.55 3.01
C TYR A 70 6.50 7.64 4.12
N LEU A 71 6.66 6.35 3.87
CA LEU A 71 7.15 5.39 4.86
C LEU A 71 8.58 5.70 5.30
N SER A 72 9.44 6.12 4.37
CA SER A 72 10.81 6.55 4.66
C SER A 72 10.83 7.78 5.55
N LEU A 73 10.02 8.78 5.25
CA LEU A 73 9.90 10.01 6.05
C LEU A 73 9.35 9.75 7.46
N LYS A 74 8.47 8.77 7.60
CA LYS A 74 7.97 8.31 8.92
C LYS A 74 8.99 7.50 9.70
N GLY A 75 10.09 7.08 9.07
CA GLY A 75 11.10 6.21 9.68
C GLY A 75 10.64 4.76 9.83
N TYR A 76 9.63 4.33 9.09
CA TYR A 76 9.16 2.95 9.09
C TYR A 76 10.03 2.08 8.19
N GLN A 77 10.42 0.91 8.70
CA GLN A 77 11.09 -0.09 7.86
C GLN A 77 10.07 -0.82 7.00
N TYR A 78 10.37 -0.92 5.73
CA TYR A 78 9.47 -1.55 4.76
C TYR A 78 10.25 -2.21 3.62
N ALA A 79 9.57 -3.11 2.91
CA ALA A 79 10.00 -3.62 1.61
C ALA A 79 8.97 -3.27 0.55
N ARG A 80 9.38 -3.33 -0.70
CA ARG A 80 8.53 -3.07 -1.86
C ARG A 80 8.69 -4.15 -2.91
N LEU A 81 7.57 -4.59 -3.46
CA LEU A 81 7.51 -5.52 -4.58
C LEU A 81 6.55 -5.02 -5.64
N ASP A 82 7.08 -4.81 -6.84
CA ASP A 82 6.32 -4.45 -8.04
C ASP A 82 6.82 -5.25 -9.25
N GLY A 83 6.29 -4.95 -10.44
CA GLY A 83 6.65 -5.66 -11.68
C GLY A 83 8.11 -5.56 -12.08
N SER A 84 8.86 -4.60 -11.52
CA SER A 84 10.30 -4.41 -11.79
C SER A 84 11.22 -5.17 -10.82
N THR A 85 10.68 -5.69 -9.72
CA THR A 85 11.46 -6.38 -8.69
C THR A 85 11.94 -7.74 -9.22
N ASN A 86 13.25 -7.96 -9.19
CA ASN A 86 13.80 -9.24 -9.65
C ASN A 86 13.49 -10.38 -8.66
N ARG A 87 13.57 -11.61 -9.15
CA ARG A 87 13.19 -12.81 -8.39
C ARG A 87 14.02 -13.01 -7.11
N VAL A 88 15.30 -12.69 -7.16
CA VAL A 88 16.21 -12.87 -6.01
C VAL A 88 15.86 -11.86 -4.91
N GLN A 89 15.73 -10.58 -5.28
CA GLN A 89 15.35 -9.53 -4.33
C GLN A 89 13.98 -9.81 -3.71
N ARG A 90 13.03 -10.26 -4.50
CA ARG A 90 11.70 -10.68 -4.02
C ARG A 90 11.81 -11.74 -2.91
N SER A 91 12.61 -12.77 -3.11
CA SER A 91 12.79 -13.83 -2.11
C SER A 91 13.46 -13.32 -0.84
N ILE A 92 14.44 -12.44 -0.98
CA ILE A 92 15.14 -11.82 0.15
C ILE A 92 14.18 -10.96 0.98
N ASP A 93 13.40 -10.13 0.33
CA ASP A 93 12.48 -9.20 1.00
C ASP A 93 11.35 -9.95 1.73
N ILE A 94 10.78 -10.97 1.10
CA ILE A 94 9.74 -11.81 1.72
C ILE A 94 10.31 -12.54 2.94
N ALA A 95 11.49 -13.13 2.84
CA ALA A 95 12.14 -13.80 3.95
C ALA A 95 12.46 -12.84 5.10
N ALA A 96 12.97 -11.65 4.79
CA ALA A 96 13.26 -10.62 5.78
C ALA A 96 11.99 -10.13 6.50
N PHE A 97 10.89 -9.98 5.77
CA PHE A 97 9.60 -9.59 6.35
C PHE A 97 9.03 -10.67 7.27
N ASN A 98 9.12 -11.93 6.88
CA ASN A 98 8.51 -13.06 7.59
C ASN A 98 9.38 -13.64 8.72
N ARG A 99 10.64 -13.25 8.84
CA ARG A 99 11.49 -13.78 9.91
C ARG A 99 10.95 -13.43 11.30
N PRO A 100 11.18 -14.25 12.34
CA PRO A 100 10.80 -13.93 13.71
C PRO A 100 11.39 -12.59 14.15
N ASN A 101 10.59 -11.77 14.83
CA ASN A 101 10.98 -10.44 15.33
C ASN A 101 11.51 -9.50 14.24
N SER A 102 11.00 -9.62 13.02
CA SER A 102 11.37 -8.71 11.93
C SER A 102 11.04 -7.26 12.30
N PRO A 103 11.97 -6.32 12.10
CA PRO A 103 11.72 -4.89 12.34
C PRO A 103 10.90 -4.24 11.23
N MET A 104 10.63 -4.94 10.14
CA MET A 104 9.82 -4.43 9.03
C MET A 104 8.37 -4.28 9.47
N PHE A 105 7.86 -3.04 9.36
CA PHE A 105 6.48 -2.72 9.69
C PHE A 105 5.53 -2.98 8.52
N ALA A 106 5.95 -2.63 7.31
CA ALA A 106 5.10 -2.63 6.13
C ALA A 106 5.74 -3.35 4.94
N PHE A 107 4.89 -3.89 4.10
CA PHE A 107 5.26 -4.43 2.80
C PHE A 107 4.40 -3.77 1.73
N LEU A 108 5.02 -3.00 0.82
CA LEU A 108 4.34 -2.39 -0.30
C LEU A 108 4.26 -3.37 -1.47
N LEU A 109 3.07 -3.54 -2.02
CA LEU A 109 2.84 -4.40 -3.16
C LEU A 109 2.04 -3.70 -4.25
N SER A 110 2.47 -3.86 -5.49
CA SER A 110 1.60 -3.66 -6.63
C SER A 110 0.52 -4.74 -6.61
N THR A 111 -0.75 -4.36 -6.73
CA THR A 111 -1.88 -5.29 -6.59
C THR A 111 -1.79 -6.47 -7.55
N ARG A 112 -1.25 -6.26 -8.75
CA ARG A 112 -1.10 -7.30 -9.78
C ARG A 112 0.25 -8.00 -9.80
N ALA A 113 1.30 -7.36 -9.26
CA ALA A 113 2.66 -7.92 -9.30
C ALA A 113 2.93 -8.97 -8.23
N GLY A 114 2.04 -9.16 -7.29
CA GLY A 114 2.18 -10.14 -6.22
C GLY A 114 2.36 -11.58 -6.70
N GLY A 115 1.83 -11.92 -7.88
CA GLY A 115 1.99 -13.23 -8.53
C GLY A 115 1.62 -14.42 -7.63
N LEU A 116 1.69 -15.61 -8.17
CA LEU A 116 1.53 -16.84 -7.39
C LEU A 116 2.74 -17.02 -6.44
N GLY A 117 2.47 -17.37 -5.19
CA GLY A 117 3.50 -17.76 -4.23
C GLY A 117 4.04 -16.69 -3.30
N VAL A 118 3.58 -15.44 -3.37
CA VAL A 118 3.89 -14.45 -2.34
C VAL A 118 3.11 -14.76 -1.08
N ASN A 119 3.82 -15.05 0.01
CA ASN A 119 3.24 -15.36 1.30
C ASN A 119 3.73 -14.35 2.35
N LEU A 120 2.81 -13.55 2.87
CA LEU A 120 3.06 -12.50 3.85
C LEU A 120 2.21 -12.73 5.12
N GLN A 121 2.02 -13.98 5.51
CA GLN A 121 1.16 -14.39 6.62
C GLN A 121 1.60 -13.89 8.00
N THR A 122 2.79 -13.34 8.14
CA THR A 122 3.23 -12.71 9.39
C THR A 122 2.65 -11.32 9.60
N ALA A 123 2.09 -10.70 8.55
CA ALA A 123 1.26 -9.53 8.67
C ALA A 123 -0.16 -9.91 9.13
N ASP A 124 -0.81 -8.99 9.83
CA ASP A 124 -2.20 -9.16 10.31
C ASP A 124 -3.14 -8.09 9.75
N THR A 125 -2.63 -7.18 8.95
CA THR A 125 -3.41 -6.08 8.38
C THR A 125 -3.11 -5.94 6.89
N CYS A 126 -4.16 -5.83 6.09
CA CYS A 126 -4.10 -5.59 4.67
C CYS A 126 -4.79 -4.27 4.36
N ILE A 127 -4.12 -3.36 3.66
CA ILE A 127 -4.68 -2.09 3.26
C ILE A 127 -4.67 -2.00 1.73
N LEU A 128 -5.84 -1.81 1.14
CA LEU A 128 -6.00 -1.48 -0.26
C LEU A 128 -6.11 0.04 -0.39
N TYR A 129 -5.04 0.70 -0.80
CA TYR A 129 -5.01 2.15 -1.00
C TYR A 129 -5.94 2.58 -2.13
N ASP A 130 -6.00 1.79 -3.18
CA ASP A 130 -6.97 1.88 -4.25
C ASP A 130 -7.44 0.47 -4.66
N SER A 131 -8.62 0.39 -5.26
CA SER A 131 -9.24 -0.88 -5.65
C SER A 131 -9.12 -1.14 -7.14
N ASP A 132 -9.09 -2.42 -7.53
CA ASP A 132 -9.17 -2.84 -8.93
C ASP A 132 -10.63 -2.80 -9.42
N TRP A 133 -10.82 -2.60 -10.72
CA TRP A 133 -12.12 -2.79 -11.38
C TRP A 133 -12.64 -4.21 -11.22
N ASN A 134 -11.73 -5.18 -11.26
CA ASN A 134 -12.05 -6.57 -11.07
C ASN A 134 -11.90 -6.92 -9.57
N PRO A 135 -13.00 -7.16 -8.85
CA PRO A 135 -12.94 -7.47 -7.42
C PRO A 135 -12.17 -8.76 -7.12
N GLN A 136 -12.02 -9.66 -8.07
CA GLN A 136 -11.22 -10.87 -7.93
C GLN A 136 -9.73 -10.56 -7.70
N VAL A 137 -9.23 -9.50 -8.33
CA VAL A 137 -7.84 -9.05 -8.17
C VAL A 137 -7.58 -8.61 -6.74
N ASP A 138 -8.50 -7.83 -6.15
CA ASP A 138 -8.41 -7.41 -4.75
C ASP A 138 -8.52 -8.60 -3.79
N THR A 139 -9.41 -9.55 -4.06
CA THR A 139 -9.55 -10.77 -3.28
C THR A 139 -8.27 -11.61 -3.30
N GLN A 140 -7.64 -11.77 -4.46
CA GLN A 140 -6.36 -12.46 -4.59
C GLN A 140 -5.23 -11.72 -3.85
N ALA A 141 -5.23 -10.39 -3.87
CA ALA A 141 -4.27 -9.60 -3.11
C ALA A 141 -4.42 -9.85 -1.61
N MET A 142 -5.62 -9.81 -1.07
CA MET A 142 -5.89 -10.08 0.35
C MET A 142 -5.48 -11.49 0.76
N ALA A 143 -5.57 -12.48 -0.13
CA ALA A 143 -5.15 -13.86 0.12
C ALA A 143 -3.63 -14.01 0.35
N ARG A 144 -2.81 -12.98 0.13
CA ARG A 144 -1.38 -12.99 0.49
C ARG A 144 -1.16 -12.93 1.99
N VAL A 145 -2.09 -12.39 2.72
CA VAL A 145 -2.08 -12.26 4.18
C VAL A 145 -3.02 -13.26 4.83
N HIS A 146 -4.25 -13.36 4.36
CA HIS A 146 -5.27 -14.28 4.86
C HIS A 146 -5.18 -15.63 4.14
N ARG A 147 -4.36 -16.53 4.67
CA ARG A 147 -4.12 -17.86 4.08
C ARG A 147 -3.78 -18.89 5.16
N ILE A 148 -3.65 -20.14 4.74
CA ILE A 148 -3.26 -21.25 5.62
C ILE A 148 -1.96 -20.92 6.34
N GLY A 149 -1.94 -21.08 7.66
CA GLY A 149 -0.81 -20.72 8.53
C GLY A 149 -0.92 -19.36 9.19
N GLN A 150 -1.92 -18.56 8.83
CA GLN A 150 -2.24 -17.32 9.55
C GLN A 150 -2.82 -17.64 10.93
N LYS A 151 -2.16 -17.13 11.97
CA LYS A 151 -2.53 -17.38 13.38
C LYS A 151 -3.30 -16.23 14.02
N LYS A 152 -3.40 -15.09 13.33
CA LYS A 152 -4.04 -13.87 13.83
C LYS A 152 -5.26 -13.53 13.02
N PRO A 153 -6.27 -12.85 13.61
CA PRO A 153 -7.32 -12.20 12.83
C PRO A 153 -6.72 -11.21 11.84
N VAL A 154 -7.19 -11.24 10.60
CA VAL A 154 -6.73 -10.32 9.56
C VAL A 154 -7.72 -9.17 9.44
N HIS A 155 -7.21 -7.95 9.61
CA HIS A 155 -7.96 -6.72 9.39
C HIS A 155 -7.73 -6.22 7.97
N VAL A 156 -8.80 -5.83 7.29
CA VAL A 156 -8.74 -5.29 5.93
C VAL A 156 -9.31 -3.88 5.94
N TYR A 157 -8.51 -2.94 5.46
CA TYR A 157 -8.93 -1.56 5.21
C TYR A 157 -8.95 -1.31 3.71
N ARG A 158 -10.02 -0.73 3.24
CA ARG A 158 -10.18 -0.35 1.84
C ARG A 158 -10.46 1.14 1.78
N LEU A 159 -9.54 1.91 1.20
CA LEU A 159 -9.66 3.36 1.12
C LEU A 159 -10.45 3.74 -0.13
N VAL A 160 -11.52 4.49 0.07
CA VAL A 160 -12.43 4.94 -0.99
C VAL A 160 -12.73 6.42 -0.77
N THR A 161 -12.56 7.22 -1.81
CA THR A 161 -12.94 8.63 -1.74
C THR A 161 -14.43 8.76 -2.04
N ALA A 162 -15.19 9.28 -1.08
CA ALA A 162 -16.63 9.47 -1.18
C ALA A 162 -17.01 10.46 -2.32
N GLY A 163 -18.14 10.22 -2.97
CA GLY A 163 -18.65 11.05 -4.05
C GLY A 163 -17.85 11.00 -5.36
N THR A 164 -16.97 10.01 -5.52
CA THR A 164 -16.06 9.88 -6.65
C THR A 164 -16.31 8.63 -7.48
N VAL A 165 -15.50 8.47 -8.53
CA VAL A 165 -15.47 7.25 -9.36
C VAL A 165 -15.13 6.00 -8.55
N GLU A 166 -14.36 6.13 -7.47
CA GLU A 166 -13.99 4.99 -6.61
C GLU A 166 -15.21 4.40 -5.90
N GLU A 167 -16.09 5.25 -5.38
CA GLU A 167 -17.33 4.80 -4.75
C GLU A 167 -18.23 4.05 -5.73
N ARG A 168 -18.34 4.54 -6.97
CA ARG A 168 -19.07 3.85 -8.04
C ARG A 168 -18.46 2.49 -8.41
N MET A 169 -17.14 2.36 -8.31
CA MET A 169 -16.46 1.08 -8.53
C MET A 169 -16.82 0.05 -7.47
N GLN A 170 -17.03 0.47 -6.22
CA GLN A 170 -17.39 -0.43 -5.11
C GLN A 170 -18.86 -0.90 -5.16
N GLN A 171 -19.72 -0.18 -5.84
CA GLN A 171 -21.15 -0.50 -5.94
C GLN A 171 -21.48 -1.55 -7.03
N ARG A 172 -20.49 -2.04 -7.77
CA ARG A 172 -20.63 -3.07 -8.80
C ARG A 172 -20.26 -4.45 -8.30
#